data_19c431887624eaea92fb90a5ce4448ce
#
_entry.id   19c431887624eaea92fb90a5ce4448ce
#
_cell.length_a   1.000
_cell.length_b   1.000
_cell.length_c   1.000
_cell.angle_alpha   90.00
_cell.angle_beta   90.00
_cell.angle_gamma   90.00
#
_symmetry.space_group_name_H-M   'P 1'
#
loop_
_entity.id
_entity.type
_entity.pdbx_description
1 polymer ?
#
loop_
_entity_poly.entity_id
_entity_poly.type
_entity_poly.pdbx_seq_one_letter_code
_entity_poly.pdbx_strand_id
1 'polypeptide(L)'
;MRKSHFKPILVFLCILMIFLFCAPVSATESSYYTEEEEGNYSYTPETTLPGGISPLAANDGNLIVVLDPGHGGHDGGASANGAKESELNMKVALYCKKYLEKYSNVTVYLTRPDNNTYYTLDERAAIAAGYGADFVMSIHFNSGGAKGAEVYVSRLEEYALTDFAQNVVKNLSNLGIANRGVKTRKSENGTYWIDRVRPADYYGMIRNPAYHEIPSTIVEHCFIDSSDYANFANTDAKLKALGEADAKAIVTYFQLDETISETTLANKKYAALEELNKQYDSMDITRYNGVLWKKISAIYEDAKNRIENATGTGKIDLTLNRAVKTLKNYPTVGENETQFRDVMRTNWFWPAVKYCTEQKMFYGTSDDIFSPQQSITRGMFISVLGRMAGVEEKTPCETRFSDVSPNQYYAPHIKWASDKNIVAGTSETLYSPDTPIRREDLLRMLHNYCLTENIAMEEKSTETIHDFHDGDSVDSWAIDAMNWGIQHGILRGDDTGRLNPRSNASRAEVAQIMMVFKQSTDSKETQE
;
A
#
# COMPACT_ATOMS: atom_id res chain seq x y z
N MET A 1 -44.30 8.32 -55.51
CA MET A 1 -45.19 7.23 -55.06
C MET A 1 -44.45 6.27 -54.21
N ARG A 2 -45.08 5.80 -53.13
CA ARG A 2 -44.68 4.88 -52.03
C ARG A 2 -43.86 5.51 -50.92
N LYS A 3 -44.60 5.92 -49.90
CA LYS A 3 -44.19 6.15 -48.51
C LYS A 3 -43.90 4.79 -47.86
N SER A 4 -42.78 4.64 -47.15
CA SER A 4 -42.58 3.55 -46.21
C SER A 4 -42.41 4.13 -44.81
N HIS A 5 -43.31 3.70 -43.94
CA HIS A 5 -43.36 4.05 -42.52
C HIS A 5 -42.33 3.25 -41.75
N PHE A 6 -41.45 3.93 -40.99
CA PHE A 6 -40.68 3.31 -39.94
C PHE A 6 -41.41 3.50 -38.60
N LYS A 7 -41.75 2.41 -37.93
CA LYS A 7 -42.25 2.39 -36.55
C LYS A 7 -41.06 2.35 -35.58
N PRO A 8 -41.10 3.09 -34.48
CA PRO A 8 -40.09 2.93 -33.43
C PRO A 8 -40.40 1.69 -32.60
N ILE A 9 -39.37 0.85 -32.38
CA ILE A 9 -39.40 -0.28 -31.46
C ILE A 9 -39.10 0.26 -30.05
N LEU A 10 -40.08 0.12 -29.18
CA LEU A 10 -40.01 0.45 -27.77
C LEU A 10 -39.31 -0.74 -27.05
N VAL A 11 -38.10 -0.54 -26.55
CA VAL A 11 -37.40 -1.53 -25.73
C VAL A 11 -37.79 -1.30 -24.26
N PHE A 12 -38.60 -2.21 -23.73
CA PHE A 12 -38.88 -2.28 -22.29
C PHE A 12 -37.68 -2.88 -21.57
N LEU A 13 -37.04 -2.10 -20.71
CA LEU A 13 -36.04 -2.60 -19.77
C LEU A 13 -36.77 -3.09 -18.52
N CYS A 14 -36.83 -4.40 -18.33
CA CYS A 14 -37.28 -5.01 -17.08
C CYS A 14 -36.18 -4.84 -16.01
N ILE A 15 -36.41 -3.99 -15.01
CA ILE A 15 -35.59 -3.94 -13.81
C ILE A 15 -36.06 -5.06 -12.90
N LEU A 16 -35.26 -6.10 -12.77
CA LEU A 16 -35.45 -7.19 -11.80
C LEU A 16 -34.83 -6.78 -10.46
N MET A 17 -35.67 -6.39 -9.51
CA MET A 17 -35.25 -6.24 -8.10
C MET A 17 -35.03 -7.63 -7.48
N ILE A 18 -33.79 -7.96 -7.18
CA ILE A 18 -33.46 -9.12 -6.35
C ILE A 18 -33.20 -8.58 -4.92
N PHE A 19 -34.18 -8.80 -4.03
CA PHE A 19 -33.97 -8.71 -2.59
C PHE A 19 -33.20 -9.93 -2.11
N LEU A 20 -31.94 -9.78 -1.76
CA LEU A 20 -31.19 -10.81 -1.02
C LEU A 20 -31.25 -10.46 0.47
N PHE A 21 -31.91 -11.35 1.23
CA PHE A 21 -31.89 -11.35 2.68
C PHE A 21 -30.47 -11.63 3.18
N CYS A 22 -29.87 -10.66 3.87
CA CYS A 22 -28.70 -10.91 4.69
C CYS A 22 -29.11 -11.56 6.01
N ALA A 23 -28.70 -12.81 6.21
CA ALA A 23 -28.71 -13.45 7.52
C ALA A 23 -27.53 -12.93 8.35
N PRO A 24 -27.68 -12.77 9.68
CA PRO A 24 -26.57 -12.32 10.52
C PRO A 24 -25.53 -13.44 10.65
N VAL A 25 -24.28 -13.12 10.33
CA VAL A 25 -23.13 -13.97 10.64
C VAL A 25 -22.82 -13.80 12.11
N SER A 26 -22.90 -14.91 12.87
CA SER A 26 -22.56 -14.95 14.28
C SER A 26 -21.05 -14.80 14.45
N ALA A 27 -20.67 -13.90 15.35
CA ALA A 27 -19.29 -13.74 15.79
C ALA A 27 -18.79 -14.99 16.53
N THR A 28 -17.66 -15.55 16.11
CA THR A 28 -16.90 -16.50 16.91
C THR A 28 -15.53 -15.90 17.23
N GLU A 29 -15.37 -15.73 18.52
CA GLU A 29 -14.17 -15.65 19.36
C GLU A 29 -12.92 -14.91 18.88
N SER A 30 -12.65 -13.85 19.67
CA SER A 30 -11.48 -12.99 19.67
C SER A 30 -10.22 -13.73 20.12
N SER A 31 -9.14 -13.57 19.41
CA SER A 31 -7.80 -13.66 19.98
C SER A 31 -7.26 -12.24 20.19
N TYR A 32 -6.72 -12.01 21.39
CA TYR A 32 -6.04 -10.77 21.77
C TYR A 32 -4.88 -10.49 20.83
N TYR A 33 -4.91 -9.36 20.14
CA TYR A 33 -3.73 -8.82 19.45
C TYR A 33 -3.32 -7.52 20.13
N THR A 34 -2.10 -7.52 20.64
CA THR A 34 -1.36 -6.31 21.02
C THR A 34 -0.89 -5.60 19.75
N GLU A 35 -0.68 -4.28 19.82
CA GLU A 35 -0.34 -3.37 18.70
C GLU A 35 0.96 -3.72 17.91
N GLU A 36 1.48 -4.94 17.94
CA GLU A 36 2.79 -5.34 17.39
C GLU A 36 2.75 -6.32 16.22
N GLU A 37 1.61 -6.57 15.57
CA GLU A 37 1.64 -7.38 14.35
C GLU A 37 1.59 -6.51 13.09
N GLU A 38 2.77 -6.07 12.63
CA GLU A 38 3.00 -5.57 11.28
C GLU A 38 2.84 -6.73 10.28
N GLY A 39 1.62 -6.90 9.77
CA GLY A 39 1.35 -7.80 8.65
C GLY A 39 2.00 -7.29 7.36
N ASN A 40 2.68 -8.17 6.64
CA ASN A 40 3.11 -7.96 5.26
C ASN A 40 1.89 -7.71 4.38
N TYR A 41 1.61 -6.45 4.05
CA TYR A 41 0.47 -6.07 3.22
C TYR A 41 0.79 -6.23 1.74
N SER A 42 0.14 -7.21 1.11
CA SER A 42 -0.02 -7.22 -0.34
C SER A 42 -1.27 -6.41 -0.68
N TYR A 43 -1.08 -5.28 -1.35
CA TYR A 43 -2.18 -4.52 -1.92
C TYR A 43 -2.84 -5.33 -3.05
N THR A 44 -4.09 -5.75 -2.84
CA THR A 44 -4.98 -6.22 -3.91
C THR A 44 -6.06 -5.16 -4.16
N PRO A 45 -6.26 -4.68 -5.39
CA PRO A 45 -7.21 -3.59 -5.70
C PRO A 45 -8.69 -3.97 -5.59
N GLU A 46 -9.05 -5.14 -5.12
CA GLU A 46 -10.42 -5.68 -5.10
C GLU A 46 -10.98 -5.92 -3.70
N THR A 47 -10.83 -4.97 -2.78
CA THR A 47 -11.64 -5.02 -1.56
C THR A 47 -12.90 -4.18 -1.76
N THR A 48 -14.07 -4.83 -1.74
CA THR A 48 -15.34 -4.15 -1.50
C THR A 48 -15.22 -3.34 -0.21
N LEU A 49 -15.41 -2.02 -0.32
CA LEU A 49 -15.29 -1.12 0.81
C LEU A 49 -16.21 -1.56 1.96
N PRO A 50 -15.73 -1.56 3.22
CA PRO A 50 -16.56 -1.86 4.37
C PRO A 50 -17.79 -0.96 4.42
N GLY A 51 -18.96 -1.53 4.75
CA GLY A 51 -20.18 -0.77 4.94
C GLY A 51 -20.97 -0.39 3.68
N GLY A 52 -20.64 -0.97 2.50
CA GLY A 52 -21.41 -0.74 1.27
C GLY A 52 -21.24 0.68 0.69
N ILE A 53 -20.11 1.31 0.97
CA ILE A 53 -19.78 2.63 0.42
C ILE A 53 -19.63 2.48 -1.09
N SER A 54 -20.51 3.16 -1.83
CA SER A 54 -20.39 3.24 -3.29
C SER A 54 -19.17 4.11 -3.64
N PRO A 55 -18.29 3.70 -4.58
CA PRO A 55 -17.11 4.48 -4.98
C PRO A 55 -17.45 5.76 -5.78
N LEU A 56 -18.61 6.32 -5.58
CA LEU A 56 -19.11 7.53 -6.21
C LEU A 56 -19.61 8.51 -5.16
N ALA A 57 -18.70 9.04 -4.34
CA ALA A 57 -18.91 10.42 -3.92
C ALA A 57 -18.78 11.26 -5.20
N ALA A 58 -19.84 11.92 -5.57
CA ALA A 58 -19.84 12.80 -6.72
C ALA A 58 -18.63 13.74 -6.60
N ASN A 59 -17.86 13.88 -7.66
CA ASN A 59 -16.86 14.95 -7.77
C ASN A 59 -17.65 16.27 -7.96
N ASP A 60 -18.25 16.74 -6.83
CA ASP A 60 -19.05 17.97 -6.77
C ASP A 60 -18.16 19.23 -6.82
N GLY A 61 -16.85 19.03 -6.94
CA GLY A 61 -15.85 20.08 -6.96
C GLY A 61 -15.46 20.59 -5.56
N ASN A 62 -16.15 20.16 -4.49
CA ASN A 62 -15.84 20.56 -3.13
C ASN A 62 -14.54 19.91 -2.63
N LEU A 63 -13.92 20.54 -1.63
CA LEU A 63 -12.87 19.91 -0.86
C LEU A 63 -13.47 18.75 -0.06
N ILE A 64 -12.99 17.53 -0.26
CA ILE A 64 -13.43 16.36 0.49
C ILE A 64 -12.49 16.11 1.66
N VAL A 65 -12.98 16.39 2.87
CA VAL A 65 -12.26 16.14 4.12
C VAL A 65 -12.81 14.87 4.76
N VAL A 66 -11.93 13.91 5.06
CA VAL A 66 -12.30 12.74 5.86
C VAL A 66 -11.69 12.89 7.25
N LEU A 67 -12.55 12.98 8.26
CA LEU A 67 -12.14 12.94 9.65
C LEU A 67 -12.09 11.48 10.12
N ASP A 68 -10.98 11.10 10.70
CA ASP A 68 -10.79 9.77 11.25
C ASP A 68 -10.77 9.83 12.79
N PRO A 69 -11.91 9.57 13.47
CA PRO A 69 -11.87 9.45 14.92
C PRO A 69 -11.13 8.15 15.28
N GLY A 70 -9.92 8.26 15.81
CA GLY A 70 -9.07 7.12 16.14
C GLY A 70 -9.74 6.11 17.05
N HIS A 71 -9.28 4.83 16.99
CA HIS A 71 -9.84 3.73 17.78
C HIS A 71 -11.32 3.43 17.45
N GLY A 72 -12.03 2.71 18.34
CA GLY A 72 -13.46 2.40 18.18
C GLY A 72 -13.77 0.92 18.37
N GLY A 73 -15.05 0.58 18.60
CA GLY A 73 -15.49 -0.78 18.86
C GLY A 73 -14.81 -1.40 20.07
N HIS A 74 -14.11 -2.49 19.88
CA HIS A 74 -13.35 -3.18 20.95
C HIS A 74 -12.05 -2.45 21.32
N ASP A 75 -11.52 -1.60 20.44
CA ASP A 75 -10.35 -0.77 20.69
C ASP A 75 -10.78 0.56 21.33
N GLY A 76 -10.62 0.67 22.62
CA GLY A 76 -10.95 1.87 23.39
C GLY A 76 -9.90 2.98 23.28
N GLY A 77 -8.71 2.68 22.76
CA GLY A 77 -7.55 3.55 22.89
C GLY A 77 -7.10 3.72 24.34
N ALA A 78 -6.38 4.77 24.63
CA ALA A 78 -5.98 5.10 25.99
C ALA A 78 -7.20 5.32 26.89
N SER A 79 -7.08 4.88 28.15
CA SER A 79 -8.14 5.01 29.15
C SER A 79 -7.59 5.59 30.44
N ALA A 80 -8.07 6.76 30.84
CA ALA A 80 -7.67 7.44 32.06
C ALA A 80 -8.78 8.39 32.54
N ASN A 81 -8.77 8.70 33.84
CA ASN A 81 -9.72 9.64 34.45
C ASN A 81 -11.22 9.34 34.17
N GLY A 82 -11.57 8.06 33.95
CA GLY A 82 -12.92 7.62 33.63
C GLY A 82 -13.36 7.88 32.19
N ALA A 83 -12.45 8.29 31.30
CA ALA A 83 -12.70 8.49 29.89
C ALA A 83 -11.96 7.45 29.02
N LYS A 84 -12.51 7.17 27.84
CA LYS A 84 -11.86 6.40 26.79
C LYS A 84 -11.55 7.32 25.61
N GLU A 85 -10.36 7.17 25.07
CA GLU A 85 -9.88 7.98 23.95
C GLU A 85 -10.83 7.90 22.75
N SER A 86 -11.29 6.70 22.38
CA SER A 86 -12.21 6.50 21.24
C SER A 86 -13.49 7.32 21.33
N GLU A 87 -14.03 7.52 22.55
CA GLU A 87 -15.24 8.30 22.80
C GLU A 87 -14.97 9.82 22.66
N LEU A 88 -13.79 10.27 23.13
CA LEU A 88 -13.36 11.65 22.99
C LEU A 88 -13.10 12.00 21.53
N ASN A 89 -12.37 11.12 20.81
CA ASN A 89 -12.07 11.27 19.39
C ASN A 89 -13.35 11.45 18.56
N MET A 90 -14.36 10.61 18.80
CA MET A 90 -15.64 10.71 18.09
C MET A 90 -16.33 12.05 18.34
N LYS A 91 -16.36 12.51 19.57
CA LYS A 91 -17.00 13.78 19.92
C LYS A 91 -16.30 14.97 19.26
N VAL A 92 -14.96 15.01 19.30
CA VAL A 92 -14.17 16.06 18.65
C VAL A 92 -14.41 16.05 17.13
N ALA A 93 -14.41 14.87 16.50
CA ALA A 93 -14.68 14.72 15.07
C ALA A 93 -16.08 15.23 14.69
N LEU A 94 -17.10 14.88 15.47
CA LEU A 94 -18.47 15.34 15.22
C LEU A 94 -18.62 16.87 15.37
N TYR A 95 -17.93 17.49 16.33
CA TYR A 95 -17.93 18.94 16.47
C TYR A 95 -17.17 19.63 15.33
N CYS A 96 -16.04 19.07 14.89
CA CYS A 96 -15.29 19.53 13.73
C CYS A 96 -16.16 19.47 12.48
N LYS A 97 -16.78 18.31 12.20
CA LYS A 97 -17.71 18.12 11.08
C LYS A 97 -18.85 19.15 11.11
N LYS A 98 -19.55 19.27 12.23
CA LYS A 98 -20.66 20.22 12.39
C LYS A 98 -20.26 21.67 12.16
N TYR A 99 -19.01 22.05 12.48
CA TYR A 99 -18.51 23.38 12.22
C TYR A 99 -18.24 23.59 10.73
N LEU A 100 -17.62 22.61 10.05
CA LEU A 100 -17.30 22.66 8.63
C LEU A 100 -18.53 22.62 7.72
N GLU A 101 -19.60 21.95 8.11
CA GLU A 101 -20.87 21.90 7.38
C GLU A 101 -21.56 23.27 7.18
N LYS A 102 -21.02 24.34 7.75
CA LYS A 102 -21.47 25.72 7.49
C LYS A 102 -20.93 26.28 6.18
N TYR A 103 -19.91 25.64 5.58
CA TYR A 103 -19.26 26.08 4.35
C TYR A 103 -19.73 25.24 3.18
N SER A 104 -20.06 25.89 2.06
CA SER A 104 -20.65 25.23 0.90
C SER A 104 -19.63 24.54 -0.02
N ASN A 105 -18.34 24.87 0.13
CA ASN A 105 -17.25 24.37 -0.70
C ASN A 105 -16.42 23.25 -0.05
N VAL A 106 -16.97 22.61 1.00
CA VAL A 106 -16.38 21.46 1.67
C VAL A 106 -17.43 20.38 1.91
N THR A 107 -17.02 19.13 1.72
CA THR A 107 -17.81 17.93 2.04
C THR A 107 -17.04 17.11 3.07
N VAL A 108 -17.69 16.73 4.19
CA VAL A 108 -17.02 16.10 5.33
C VAL A 108 -17.59 14.71 5.60
N TYR A 109 -16.75 13.72 5.55
CA TYR A 109 -17.06 12.33 5.93
C TYR A 109 -16.30 11.90 7.19
N LEU A 110 -16.71 10.78 7.77
CA LEU A 110 -16.06 10.12 8.90
C LEU A 110 -15.63 8.72 8.48
N THR A 111 -14.49 8.24 8.96
CA THR A 111 -14.05 6.85 8.70
C THR A 111 -14.93 5.83 9.40
N ARG A 112 -15.48 6.14 10.59
CA ARG A 112 -16.42 5.29 11.32
C ARG A 112 -17.67 6.08 11.74
N PRO A 113 -18.87 5.44 11.73
CA PRO A 113 -20.12 6.16 12.00
C PRO A 113 -20.39 6.39 13.50
N ASP A 114 -19.83 5.57 14.37
CA ASP A 114 -20.11 5.56 15.81
C ASP A 114 -18.96 4.97 16.64
N ASN A 115 -19.15 4.87 17.97
CA ASN A 115 -18.17 4.31 18.89
C ASN A 115 -18.14 2.77 18.93
N ASN A 116 -19.12 2.08 18.36
CA ASN A 116 -19.21 0.62 18.37
C ASN A 116 -18.53 0.00 17.17
N THR A 117 -18.22 0.80 16.16
CA THR A 117 -17.60 0.36 14.92
C THR A 117 -16.06 0.41 15.05
N TYR A 118 -15.41 -0.69 14.71
CA TYR A 118 -13.95 -0.80 14.58
C TYR A 118 -13.60 -1.00 13.12
N TYR A 119 -12.57 -0.32 12.68
CA TYR A 119 -11.90 -0.55 11.41
C TYR A 119 -10.39 -0.55 11.61
N THR A 120 -9.70 -1.44 10.92
CA THR A 120 -8.24 -1.44 10.83
C THR A 120 -7.73 -0.17 10.14
N LEU A 121 -6.45 0.13 10.29
CA LEU A 121 -5.86 1.32 9.67
C LEU A 121 -5.92 1.29 8.14
N ASP A 122 -5.84 0.10 7.54
CA ASP A 122 -5.99 -0.09 6.10
C ASP A 122 -7.44 0.14 5.64
N GLU A 123 -8.42 -0.38 6.37
CA GLU A 123 -9.83 -0.14 6.08
C GLU A 123 -10.18 1.34 6.18
N ARG A 124 -9.64 2.07 7.17
CA ARG A 124 -9.84 3.53 7.30
C ARG A 124 -9.28 4.30 6.11
N ALA A 125 -8.08 3.92 5.65
CA ALA A 125 -7.48 4.51 4.46
C ALA A 125 -8.28 4.18 3.20
N ALA A 126 -8.76 2.93 3.05
CA ALA A 126 -9.61 2.52 1.94
C ALA A 126 -10.97 3.24 1.95
N ILE A 127 -11.58 3.45 3.12
CA ILE A 127 -12.81 4.25 3.28
C ILE A 127 -12.58 5.69 2.82
N ALA A 128 -11.48 6.31 3.24
CA ALA A 128 -11.13 7.66 2.81
C ALA A 128 -10.94 7.75 1.29
N ALA A 129 -10.25 6.76 0.70
CA ALA A 129 -10.08 6.65 -0.75
C ALA A 129 -11.42 6.45 -1.47
N GLY A 130 -12.32 5.63 -0.92
CA GLY A 130 -13.66 5.42 -1.46
C GLY A 130 -14.53 6.67 -1.48
N TYR A 131 -14.35 7.58 -0.52
CA TYR A 131 -14.98 8.90 -0.54
C TYR A 131 -14.28 9.89 -1.50
N GLY A 132 -13.15 9.52 -2.10
CA GLY A 132 -12.35 10.43 -2.92
C GLY A 132 -11.71 11.56 -2.12
N ALA A 133 -11.28 11.28 -0.89
CA ALA A 133 -10.72 12.27 0.02
C ALA A 133 -9.58 13.08 -0.62
N ASP A 134 -9.64 14.39 -0.45
CA ASP A 134 -8.52 15.26 -0.74
C ASP A 134 -7.53 15.30 0.44
N PHE A 135 -8.04 15.04 1.66
CA PHE A 135 -7.27 15.11 2.90
C PHE A 135 -7.91 14.24 4.01
N VAL A 136 -7.08 13.61 4.85
CA VAL A 136 -7.51 12.88 6.05
C VAL A 136 -6.94 13.56 7.30
N MET A 137 -7.78 13.78 8.31
CA MET A 137 -7.35 14.21 9.64
C MET A 137 -7.74 13.15 10.68
N SER A 138 -6.76 12.44 11.21
CA SER A 138 -6.95 11.47 12.29
C SER A 138 -6.88 12.18 13.64
N ILE A 139 -7.87 11.94 14.47
CA ILE A 139 -8.15 12.65 15.72
C ILE A 139 -7.88 11.70 16.88
N HIS A 140 -6.96 12.09 17.75
CA HIS A 140 -6.46 11.31 18.87
C HIS A 140 -6.26 12.14 20.13
N PHE A 141 -6.10 11.44 21.25
CA PHE A 141 -5.63 11.96 22.53
C PHE A 141 -4.47 11.12 23.02
N ASN A 142 -3.42 11.78 23.43
CA ASN A 142 -2.19 11.13 23.87
C ASN A 142 -2.30 10.57 25.30
N SER A 143 -1.34 9.71 25.67
CA SER A 143 -1.13 9.20 27.03
C SER A 143 0.37 9.10 27.35
N GLY A 144 0.73 8.91 28.62
CA GLY A 144 2.12 8.84 29.09
C GLY A 144 2.51 9.97 30.02
N GLY A 145 1.53 10.63 30.67
CA GLY A 145 1.73 11.60 31.78
C GLY A 145 2.31 12.95 31.36
N ALA A 146 2.50 13.22 30.06
CA ALA A 146 2.99 14.52 29.58
C ALA A 146 1.83 15.52 29.42
N LYS A 147 2.09 16.67 28.77
CA LYS A 147 1.10 17.74 28.53
C LYS A 147 1.31 18.37 27.18
N GLY A 148 0.22 18.85 26.59
CA GLY A 148 0.22 19.63 25.36
C GLY A 148 -0.25 18.86 24.13
N ALA A 149 -0.40 19.60 23.03
CA ALA A 149 -0.82 19.07 21.74
C ALA A 149 0.36 18.91 20.78
N GLU A 150 0.31 17.89 19.96
CA GLU A 150 1.26 17.64 18.89
C GLU A 150 0.56 17.13 17.63
N VAL A 151 1.14 17.39 16.47
CA VAL A 151 0.57 16.93 15.20
C VAL A 151 1.64 16.19 14.41
N TYR A 152 1.31 14.99 13.96
CA TYR A 152 2.16 14.20 13.10
C TYR A 152 1.78 14.38 11.63
N VAL A 153 2.80 14.51 10.78
CA VAL A 153 2.67 14.63 9.33
C VAL A 153 3.61 13.65 8.64
N SER A 154 3.38 13.42 7.35
CA SER A 154 4.26 12.57 6.55
C SER A 154 5.67 13.16 6.45
N ARG A 155 6.66 12.28 6.34
CA ARG A 155 8.06 12.61 6.01
C ARG A 155 8.24 12.82 4.51
N LEU A 156 7.29 12.39 3.69
CA LEU A 156 7.29 12.63 2.25
C LEU A 156 6.73 14.01 1.95
N GLU A 157 7.52 14.81 1.24
CA GLU A 157 7.18 16.22 0.96
C GLU A 157 5.85 16.38 0.22
N GLU A 158 5.54 15.43 -0.67
CA GLU A 158 4.31 15.41 -1.46
C GLU A 158 3.04 15.17 -0.63
N TYR A 159 3.17 14.56 0.56
CA TYR A 159 2.07 14.28 1.50
C TYR A 159 2.17 15.05 2.81
N ALA A 160 3.25 15.79 3.04
CA ALA A 160 3.44 16.58 4.24
C ALA A 160 2.59 17.84 4.23
N LEU A 161 1.66 17.97 5.18
CA LEU A 161 0.85 19.17 5.40
C LEU A 161 1.38 19.98 6.59
N THR A 162 2.64 20.36 6.54
CA THR A 162 3.34 20.99 7.67
C THR A 162 2.69 22.31 8.08
N ASP A 163 2.35 23.18 7.13
CA ASP A 163 1.74 24.48 7.41
C ASP A 163 0.31 24.32 7.99
N PHE A 164 -0.45 23.36 7.47
CA PHE A 164 -1.74 23.00 8.06
C PHE A 164 -1.56 22.53 9.51
N ALA A 165 -0.64 21.61 9.76
CA ALA A 165 -0.37 21.08 11.10
C ALA A 165 0.08 22.17 12.07
N GLN A 166 0.87 23.16 11.62
CA GLN A 166 1.23 24.33 12.41
C GLN A 166 0.01 25.19 12.79
N ASN A 167 -0.95 25.35 11.86
CA ASN A 167 -2.21 26.05 12.15
C ASN A 167 -3.05 25.29 13.19
N VAL A 168 -3.12 23.95 13.11
CA VAL A 168 -3.82 23.13 14.12
C VAL A 168 -3.21 23.34 15.50
N VAL A 169 -1.90 23.13 15.65
CA VAL A 169 -1.22 23.30 16.96
C VAL A 169 -1.38 24.72 17.49
N LYS A 170 -1.31 25.74 16.62
CA LYS A 170 -1.52 27.14 16.99
C LYS A 170 -2.95 27.36 17.53
N ASN A 171 -3.98 26.83 16.86
CA ASN A 171 -5.36 26.98 17.29
C ASN A 171 -5.62 26.28 18.62
N LEU A 172 -5.05 25.09 18.84
CA LEU A 172 -5.10 24.39 20.12
C LEU A 172 -4.38 25.17 21.22
N SER A 173 -3.25 25.82 20.90
CA SER A 173 -2.54 26.67 21.85
C SER A 173 -3.33 27.91 22.25
N ASN A 174 -4.17 28.46 21.38
CA ASN A 174 -5.06 29.57 21.71
C ASN A 174 -6.14 29.17 22.76
N LEU A 175 -6.38 27.86 22.94
CA LEU A 175 -7.22 27.34 24.03
C LEU A 175 -6.45 27.16 25.35
N GLY A 176 -5.15 27.42 25.36
CA GLY A 176 -4.26 27.27 26.52
C GLY A 176 -3.51 25.94 26.58
N ILE A 177 -3.62 25.09 25.55
CA ILE A 177 -2.89 23.82 25.47
C ILE A 177 -1.45 24.09 25.08
N ALA A 178 -0.49 23.47 25.79
CA ALA A 178 0.93 23.63 25.48
C ALA A 178 1.26 23.10 24.08
N ASN A 179 1.99 23.90 23.29
CA ASN A 179 2.40 23.53 21.95
C ASN A 179 3.64 22.60 22.00
N ARG A 180 3.50 21.34 21.53
CA ARG A 180 4.60 20.37 21.40
C ARG A 180 5.14 20.28 19.97
N GLY A 181 4.54 21.02 19.03
CA GLY A 181 4.99 21.18 17.65
C GLY A 181 4.45 20.15 16.67
N VAL A 182 4.92 20.30 15.45
CA VAL A 182 4.67 19.37 14.34
C VAL A 182 5.80 18.37 14.30
N LYS A 183 5.47 17.10 14.09
CA LYS A 183 6.40 15.99 14.17
C LYS A 183 6.30 15.07 12.97
N THR A 184 7.38 14.36 12.72
CA THR A 184 7.42 13.19 11.83
C THR A 184 8.03 12.03 12.59
N ARG A 185 7.65 10.80 12.25
CA ARG A 185 8.29 9.61 12.82
C ARG A 185 8.56 8.58 11.73
N LYS A 186 9.80 8.11 11.67
CA LYS A 186 10.24 7.06 10.76
C LYS A 186 9.84 5.70 11.32
N SER A 187 9.41 4.77 10.47
CA SER A 187 9.26 3.36 10.85
C SER A 187 10.61 2.76 11.26
N GLU A 188 10.62 2.07 12.38
CA GLU A 188 11.82 1.44 12.96
C GLU A 188 11.95 -0.02 12.53
N ASN A 189 10.87 -0.64 12.04
CA ASN A 189 10.76 -2.08 11.78
C ASN A 189 11.10 -2.46 10.33
N GLY A 190 11.81 -1.61 9.59
CA GLY A 190 12.18 -1.90 8.19
C GLY A 190 11.04 -1.76 7.19
N THR A 191 9.91 -1.19 7.60
CA THR A 191 8.82 -0.85 6.66
C THR A 191 9.25 0.28 5.74
N TYR A 192 9.03 0.08 4.45
CA TYR A 192 9.37 1.05 3.41
C TYR A 192 8.10 1.53 2.70
N TRP A 193 8.17 2.72 2.08
CA TRP A 193 7.15 3.21 1.18
C TRP A 193 6.91 2.25 0.00
N ILE A 194 5.87 2.49 -0.80
CA ILE A 194 5.58 1.72 -2.02
C ILE A 194 6.80 1.64 -2.93
N ASP A 195 7.63 2.69 -2.98
CA ASP A 195 8.90 2.71 -3.73
C ASP A 195 9.96 1.75 -3.15
N ARG A 196 9.73 1.18 -1.98
CA ARG A 196 10.64 0.24 -1.28
C ARG A 196 12.05 0.79 -1.03
N VAL A 197 12.27 2.08 -1.22
CA VAL A 197 13.56 2.77 -1.07
C VAL A 197 13.54 3.66 0.15
N ARG A 198 12.52 4.51 0.25
CA ARG A 198 12.38 5.44 1.36
C ARG A 198 11.74 4.74 2.55
N PRO A 199 12.32 4.86 3.77
CA PRO A 199 11.66 4.34 4.96
C PRO A 199 10.29 4.98 5.14
N ALA A 200 9.27 4.16 5.40
CA ALA A 200 7.91 4.60 5.58
C ALA A 200 7.73 5.45 6.85
N ASP A 201 6.61 6.15 6.94
CA ASP A 201 6.17 6.75 8.18
C ASP A 201 5.75 5.65 9.18
N TYR A 202 6.03 5.89 10.45
CA TYR A 202 5.70 4.96 11.54
C TYR A 202 4.19 4.74 11.66
N TYR A 203 3.43 5.83 11.69
CA TYR A 203 2.00 5.78 11.94
C TYR A 203 1.22 5.33 10.69
N GLY A 204 0.35 4.30 10.86
CA GLY A 204 -0.47 3.77 9.78
C GLY A 204 -1.42 4.80 9.18
N MET A 205 -2.02 5.68 9.99
CA MET A 205 -2.88 6.76 9.47
C MET A 205 -2.13 7.92 8.80
N ILE A 206 -0.80 7.89 8.75
CA ILE A 206 0.01 8.74 7.87
C ILE A 206 0.42 7.95 6.61
N ARG A 207 0.86 6.72 6.79
CA ARG A 207 1.38 5.86 5.73
C ARG A 207 0.29 5.34 4.78
N ASN A 208 -0.80 4.78 5.32
CA ASN A 208 -1.78 4.06 4.52
C ASN A 208 -2.63 5.00 3.63
N PRO A 209 -3.10 6.18 4.07
CA PRO A 209 -3.70 7.15 3.16
C PRO A 209 -2.76 7.59 2.02
N ALA A 210 -1.45 7.75 2.29
CA ALA A 210 -0.49 8.11 1.26
C ALA A 210 -0.30 7.01 0.20
N TYR A 211 -0.56 5.74 0.51
CA TYR A 211 -0.63 4.66 -0.49
C TYR A 211 -1.80 4.83 -1.47
N HIS A 212 -2.83 5.57 -1.08
CA HIS A 212 -3.94 6.00 -1.93
C HIS A 212 -3.77 7.44 -2.44
N GLU A 213 -2.54 7.99 -2.34
CA GLU A 213 -2.21 9.36 -2.76
C GLU A 213 -2.96 10.45 -1.98
N ILE A 214 -3.40 10.17 -0.75
CA ILE A 214 -4.13 11.09 0.11
C ILE A 214 -3.21 11.60 1.22
N PRO A 215 -2.93 12.92 1.30
CA PRO A 215 -2.22 13.50 2.43
C PRO A 215 -3.03 13.39 3.72
N SER A 216 -2.34 13.17 4.83
CA SER A 216 -2.99 12.96 6.13
C SER A 216 -2.20 13.56 7.28
N THR A 217 -2.89 13.80 8.39
CA THR A 217 -2.29 14.23 9.66
C THR A 217 -2.90 13.44 10.82
N ILE A 218 -2.13 13.27 11.91
CA ILE A 218 -2.65 12.80 13.19
C ILE A 218 -2.55 13.95 14.19
N VAL A 219 -3.66 14.30 14.82
CA VAL A 219 -3.74 15.35 15.83
C VAL A 219 -3.87 14.72 17.20
N GLU A 220 -2.87 14.87 18.02
CA GLU A 220 -2.84 14.50 19.44
C GLU A 220 -3.20 15.72 20.27
N HIS A 221 -4.46 15.84 20.67
CA HIS A 221 -5.01 17.08 21.25
C HIS A 221 -4.45 17.42 22.62
N CYS A 222 -4.34 16.43 23.50
CA CYS A 222 -3.75 16.56 24.84
C CYS A 222 -3.61 15.19 25.49
N PHE A 223 -2.99 15.12 26.67
CA PHE A 223 -2.76 13.87 27.39
C PHE A 223 -3.92 13.59 28.36
N ILE A 224 -4.67 12.50 28.13
CA ILE A 224 -5.87 12.16 28.94
C ILE A 224 -5.53 11.68 30.36
N ASP A 225 -4.31 11.24 30.59
CA ASP A 225 -3.78 10.78 31.88
C ASP A 225 -3.08 11.86 32.69
N SER A 226 -3.17 13.12 32.24
CA SER A 226 -2.58 14.29 32.89
C SER A 226 -3.63 15.33 33.31
N SER A 227 -3.19 16.46 33.85
CA SER A 227 -4.08 17.59 34.14
C SER A 227 -4.74 18.20 32.88
N ASP A 228 -4.23 17.90 31.70
CA ASP A 228 -4.81 18.39 30.45
C ASP A 228 -6.23 17.89 30.25
N TYR A 229 -6.54 16.64 30.64
CA TYR A 229 -7.89 16.11 30.59
C TYR A 229 -8.89 17.01 31.34
N ALA A 230 -8.56 17.31 32.60
CA ALA A 230 -9.43 18.18 33.43
C ALA A 230 -9.53 19.61 32.86
N ASN A 231 -8.45 20.11 32.25
CA ASN A 231 -8.42 21.47 31.73
C ASN A 231 -9.10 21.59 30.35
N PHE A 232 -9.01 20.57 29.46
CA PHE A 232 -9.33 20.72 28.05
C PHE A 232 -10.27 19.66 27.47
N ALA A 233 -10.55 18.53 28.16
CA ALA A 233 -11.29 17.41 27.55
C ALA A 233 -12.41 16.80 28.41
N ASN A 234 -12.54 17.16 29.69
CA ASN A 234 -13.47 16.51 30.62
C ASN A 234 -14.92 16.95 30.51
N THR A 235 -15.27 17.88 29.64
CA THR A 235 -16.64 18.34 29.41
C THR A 235 -16.93 18.45 27.91
N ASP A 236 -18.22 18.33 27.58
CA ASP A 236 -18.68 18.44 26.21
C ASP A 236 -18.35 19.80 25.58
N ALA A 237 -18.43 20.89 26.34
CA ALA A 237 -18.05 22.21 25.89
C ALA A 237 -16.57 22.34 25.54
N LYS A 238 -15.69 21.65 26.27
CA LYS A 238 -14.24 21.62 25.97
C LYS A 238 -13.95 20.78 24.74
N LEU A 239 -14.58 19.62 24.58
CA LEU A 239 -14.44 18.80 23.36
C LEU A 239 -14.95 19.53 22.13
N LYS A 240 -16.05 20.30 22.28
CA LYS A 240 -16.53 21.18 21.22
C LYS A 240 -15.49 22.25 20.86
N ALA A 241 -14.83 22.85 21.84
CA ALA A 241 -13.79 23.86 21.58
C ALA A 241 -12.60 23.26 20.81
N LEU A 242 -12.21 22.01 21.11
CA LEU A 242 -11.18 21.28 20.35
C LEU A 242 -11.61 21.06 18.90
N GLY A 243 -12.78 20.49 18.65
CA GLY A 243 -13.28 20.25 17.29
C GLY A 243 -13.48 21.55 16.49
N GLU A 244 -13.88 22.64 17.14
CA GLU A 244 -13.95 23.95 16.47
C GLU A 244 -12.55 24.53 16.17
N ALA A 245 -11.55 24.23 16.99
CA ALA A 245 -10.17 24.64 16.74
C ALA A 245 -9.59 23.91 15.51
N ASP A 246 -9.84 22.63 15.39
CA ASP A 246 -9.49 21.82 14.23
C ASP A 246 -10.18 22.33 12.96
N ALA A 247 -11.49 22.54 13.04
CA ALA A 247 -12.25 23.06 11.92
C ALA A 247 -11.75 24.42 11.43
N LYS A 248 -11.42 25.32 12.35
CA LYS A 248 -10.84 26.64 12.01
C LYS A 248 -9.48 26.51 11.32
N ALA A 249 -8.68 25.51 11.69
CA ALA A 249 -7.42 25.26 10.99
C ALA A 249 -7.68 24.80 9.54
N ILE A 250 -8.68 23.93 9.33
CA ILE A 250 -9.10 23.50 7.99
C ILE A 250 -9.64 24.70 7.19
N VAL A 251 -10.56 25.47 7.77
CA VAL A 251 -11.12 26.68 7.11
C VAL A 251 -10.03 27.64 6.66
N THR A 252 -9.10 27.98 7.57
CA THR A 252 -8.03 28.92 7.26
C THR A 252 -7.06 28.40 6.21
N TYR A 253 -6.63 27.13 6.34
CA TYR A 253 -5.63 26.57 5.43
C TYR A 253 -6.20 26.36 4.02
N PHE A 254 -7.42 25.88 3.91
CA PHE A 254 -8.09 25.62 2.63
C PHE A 254 -8.93 26.82 2.15
N GLN A 255 -8.88 27.97 2.85
CA GLN A 255 -9.56 29.21 2.44
C GLN A 255 -11.07 29.02 2.21
N LEU A 256 -11.74 28.28 3.11
CA LEU A 256 -13.17 27.94 2.95
C LEU A 256 -14.11 29.11 3.28
N ASP A 257 -13.64 30.12 4.00
CA ASP A 257 -14.36 31.31 4.43
C ASP A 257 -14.37 32.45 3.36
N GLU A 258 -13.60 32.28 2.29
CA GLU A 258 -13.55 33.27 1.22
C GLU A 258 -14.76 33.15 0.29
N THR A 259 -15.52 34.24 0.17
CA THR A 259 -16.51 34.40 -0.90
C THR A 259 -15.77 34.73 -2.20
N ILE A 260 -15.50 33.70 -3.02
CA ILE A 260 -14.71 33.86 -4.24
C ILE A 260 -15.66 34.20 -5.38
N SER A 261 -15.36 35.29 -6.14
CA SER A 261 -16.07 35.57 -7.37
C SER A 261 -15.74 34.49 -8.43
N GLU A 262 -16.71 34.21 -9.31
CA GLU A 262 -16.50 33.27 -10.43
C GLU A 262 -15.27 33.63 -11.26
N THR A 263 -15.03 34.94 -11.49
CA THR A 263 -13.86 35.45 -12.23
C THR A 263 -12.56 35.12 -11.48
N THR A 264 -12.51 35.30 -10.15
CA THR A 264 -11.33 35.00 -9.35
C THR A 264 -11.03 33.51 -9.36
N LEU A 265 -12.06 32.66 -9.21
CA LEU A 265 -11.93 31.20 -9.26
C LEU A 265 -11.44 30.74 -10.64
N ALA A 266 -12.01 31.28 -11.72
CA ALA A 266 -11.59 30.96 -13.09
C ALA A 266 -10.13 31.35 -13.36
N ASN A 267 -9.69 32.54 -12.90
CA ASN A 267 -8.30 32.96 -13.05
C ASN A 267 -7.35 32.07 -12.25
N LYS A 268 -7.74 31.64 -11.04
CA LYS A 268 -6.95 30.72 -10.23
C LYS A 268 -6.80 29.35 -10.89
N LYS A 269 -7.91 28.80 -11.44
CA LYS A 269 -7.88 27.54 -12.22
C LYS A 269 -6.94 27.66 -13.41
N TYR A 270 -7.07 28.73 -14.17
CA TYR A 270 -6.22 28.97 -15.34
C TYR A 270 -4.74 28.98 -14.97
N ALA A 271 -4.35 29.77 -13.96
CA ALA A 271 -2.96 29.85 -13.50
C ALA A 271 -2.43 28.50 -13.00
N ALA A 272 -3.27 27.74 -12.29
CA ALA A 272 -2.89 26.42 -11.79
C ALA A 272 -2.70 25.41 -12.94
N LEU A 273 -3.57 25.44 -13.96
CA LEU A 273 -3.43 24.60 -15.14
C LEU A 273 -2.20 24.97 -15.97
N GLU A 274 -1.86 26.26 -16.10
CA GLU A 274 -0.62 26.68 -16.74
C GLU A 274 0.63 26.12 -16.04
N GLU A 275 0.68 26.19 -14.70
CA GLU A 275 1.83 25.67 -13.94
C GLU A 275 1.89 24.12 -14.01
N LEU A 276 0.74 23.43 -13.93
CA LEU A 276 0.66 21.98 -14.08
C LEU A 276 1.14 21.54 -15.48
N ASN A 277 0.66 22.21 -16.53
CA ASN A 277 1.06 21.96 -17.92
C ASN A 277 2.57 22.17 -18.08
N LYS A 278 3.09 23.30 -17.59
CA LYS A 278 4.52 23.62 -17.64
C LYS A 278 5.37 22.54 -16.96
N GLN A 279 4.94 22.02 -15.80
CA GLN A 279 5.66 20.92 -15.13
C GLN A 279 5.61 19.63 -15.98
N TYR A 280 4.43 19.27 -16.50
CA TYR A 280 4.26 18.07 -17.33
C TYR A 280 5.06 18.16 -18.63
N ASP A 281 4.99 19.30 -19.35
CA ASP A 281 5.71 19.53 -20.59
C ASP A 281 7.24 19.61 -20.40
N SER A 282 7.70 19.95 -19.20
CA SER A 282 9.13 19.95 -18.87
C SER A 282 9.72 18.54 -18.69
N MET A 283 8.87 17.51 -18.58
CA MET A 283 9.30 16.14 -18.38
C MET A 283 9.80 15.54 -19.70
N ASP A 284 11.04 15.06 -19.70
CA ASP A 284 11.62 14.38 -20.85
C ASP A 284 11.09 12.95 -20.98
N ILE A 285 10.15 12.74 -21.89
CA ILE A 285 9.52 11.43 -22.13
C ILE A 285 10.53 10.31 -22.42
N THR A 286 11.71 10.64 -22.96
CA THR A 286 12.73 9.64 -23.28
C THR A 286 13.37 9.03 -22.04
N ARG A 287 13.20 9.66 -20.88
CA ARG A 287 13.69 9.18 -19.57
C ARG A 287 12.74 8.20 -18.91
N TYR A 288 11.59 7.90 -19.51
CA TYR A 288 10.56 7.02 -18.96
C TYR A 288 10.17 5.94 -19.96
N ASN A 289 9.90 4.72 -19.48
CA ASN A 289 9.28 3.70 -20.33
C ASN A 289 7.77 3.95 -20.47
N GLY A 290 7.11 3.21 -21.37
CA GLY A 290 5.69 3.41 -21.65
C GLY A 290 4.78 3.19 -20.43
N VAL A 291 5.17 2.33 -19.47
CA VAL A 291 4.41 2.07 -18.24
C VAL A 291 4.50 3.26 -17.29
N LEU A 292 5.71 3.74 -17.02
CA LEU A 292 5.93 4.90 -16.16
C LEU A 292 5.27 6.15 -16.76
N TRP A 293 5.41 6.34 -18.08
CA TRP A 293 4.79 7.48 -18.75
C TRP A 293 3.27 7.45 -18.67
N LYS A 294 2.65 6.28 -18.79
CA LYS A 294 1.19 6.14 -18.61
C LYS A 294 0.73 6.56 -17.21
N LYS A 295 1.52 6.23 -16.17
CA LYS A 295 1.22 6.67 -14.80
C LYS A 295 1.44 8.16 -14.59
N ILE A 296 2.51 8.72 -15.13
CA ILE A 296 2.76 10.17 -15.14
C ILE A 296 1.60 10.91 -15.79
N SER A 297 1.14 10.42 -16.95
CA SER A 297 -0.02 10.99 -17.65
C SER A 297 -1.31 10.87 -16.82
N ALA A 298 -1.52 9.77 -16.11
CA ALA A 298 -2.68 9.59 -15.25
C ALA A 298 -2.68 10.56 -14.05
N ILE A 299 -1.52 10.81 -13.43
CA ILE A 299 -1.37 11.82 -12.37
C ILE A 299 -1.71 13.22 -12.89
N TYR A 300 -1.21 13.56 -14.08
CA TYR A 300 -1.48 14.84 -14.72
C TYR A 300 -2.98 15.01 -15.04
N GLU A 301 -3.61 14.02 -15.67
CA GLU A 301 -5.03 14.09 -16.03
C GLU A 301 -5.96 14.13 -14.81
N ASP A 302 -5.66 13.38 -13.74
CA ASP A 302 -6.40 13.46 -12.47
C ASP A 302 -6.30 14.85 -11.87
N ALA A 303 -5.09 15.40 -11.77
CA ALA A 303 -4.88 16.73 -11.22
C ALA A 303 -5.58 17.81 -12.05
N LYS A 304 -5.49 17.73 -13.38
CA LYS A 304 -6.18 18.63 -14.29
C LYS A 304 -7.69 18.61 -14.07
N ASN A 305 -8.28 17.41 -14.03
CA ASN A 305 -9.72 17.24 -13.83
C ASN A 305 -10.17 17.79 -12.46
N ARG A 306 -9.42 17.53 -11.38
CA ARG A 306 -9.70 18.05 -10.03
C ARG A 306 -9.62 19.59 -9.98
N ILE A 307 -8.65 20.22 -10.67
CA ILE A 307 -8.52 21.68 -10.75
C ILE A 307 -9.69 22.28 -11.54
N GLU A 308 -10.02 21.73 -12.72
CA GLU A 308 -11.10 22.20 -13.56
C GLU A 308 -12.46 22.18 -12.85
N ASN A 309 -12.72 21.17 -12.04
CA ASN A 309 -13.97 21.00 -11.30
C ASN A 309 -13.99 21.64 -9.91
N ALA A 310 -12.86 22.16 -9.41
CA ALA A 310 -12.80 22.71 -8.06
C ALA A 310 -13.77 23.88 -7.85
N THR A 311 -14.43 23.91 -6.69
CA THR A 311 -15.33 24.99 -6.26
C THR A 311 -14.68 26.00 -5.31
N GLY A 312 -13.42 25.74 -4.88
CA GLY A 312 -12.66 26.59 -3.98
C GLY A 312 -11.16 26.60 -4.28
N THR A 313 -10.49 27.68 -3.89
CA THR A 313 -9.04 27.90 -4.14
C THR A 313 -8.18 26.89 -3.40
N GLY A 314 -8.56 26.49 -2.18
CA GLY A 314 -7.79 25.54 -1.37
C GLY A 314 -7.68 24.16 -2.02
N LYS A 315 -8.74 23.68 -2.68
CA LYS A 315 -8.68 22.43 -3.45
C LYS A 315 -7.73 22.55 -4.63
N ILE A 316 -7.75 23.69 -5.33
CA ILE A 316 -6.85 23.96 -6.44
C ILE A 316 -5.40 23.91 -5.96
N ASP A 317 -5.07 24.65 -4.90
CA ASP A 317 -3.71 24.73 -4.37
C ASP A 317 -3.20 23.39 -3.86
N LEU A 318 -4.02 22.63 -3.13
CA LEU A 318 -3.68 21.29 -2.66
C LEU A 318 -3.38 20.34 -3.83
N THR A 319 -4.26 20.31 -4.83
CA THR A 319 -4.13 19.44 -6.00
C THR A 319 -2.89 19.79 -6.81
N LEU A 320 -2.69 21.08 -7.12
CA LEU A 320 -1.53 21.55 -7.87
C LEU A 320 -0.23 21.22 -7.16
N ASN A 321 -0.11 21.60 -5.88
CA ASN A 321 1.12 21.39 -5.11
C ASN A 321 1.50 19.92 -5.03
N ARG A 322 0.52 19.03 -4.79
CA ARG A 322 0.75 17.59 -4.77
C ARG A 322 1.21 17.09 -6.14
N ALA A 323 0.46 17.38 -7.20
CA ALA A 323 0.77 16.89 -8.54
C ALA A 323 2.15 17.36 -9.02
N VAL A 324 2.48 18.65 -8.87
CA VAL A 324 3.77 19.20 -9.26
C VAL A 324 4.93 18.53 -8.50
N LYS A 325 4.79 18.33 -7.18
CA LYS A 325 5.83 17.64 -6.39
C LYS A 325 5.96 16.17 -6.80
N THR A 326 4.84 15.47 -7.00
CA THR A 326 4.85 14.06 -7.45
C THR A 326 5.52 13.95 -8.82
N LEU A 327 5.13 14.77 -9.79
CA LEU A 327 5.70 14.74 -11.14
C LEU A 327 7.20 15.06 -11.13
N LYS A 328 7.61 16.09 -10.37
CA LYS A 328 9.02 16.50 -10.24
C LYS A 328 9.91 15.39 -9.67
N ASN A 329 9.38 14.64 -8.72
CA ASN A 329 10.12 13.59 -8.01
C ASN A 329 9.88 12.19 -8.61
N TYR A 330 9.19 12.09 -9.76
CA TYR A 330 8.89 10.79 -10.36
C TYR A 330 10.17 10.12 -10.90
N PRO A 331 10.47 8.86 -10.49
CA PRO A 331 11.72 8.20 -10.85
C PRO A 331 11.81 7.92 -12.34
N THR A 332 12.96 8.18 -12.94
CA THR A 332 13.22 7.92 -14.37
C THR A 332 13.75 6.50 -14.60
N VAL A 333 13.61 5.98 -15.82
CA VAL A 333 14.19 4.70 -16.21
C VAL A 333 15.72 4.73 -16.09
N GLY A 334 16.36 5.87 -16.40
CA GLY A 334 17.81 6.02 -16.28
C GLY A 334 18.35 5.90 -14.85
N GLU A 335 17.53 6.22 -13.86
CA GLU A 335 17.85 6.04 -12.44
C GLU A 335 17.65 4.60 -12.00
N ASN A 336 16.65 3.92 -12.54
CA ASN A 336 16.28 2.55 -12.21
C ASN A 336 16.82 1.52 -13.22
N GLU A 337 16.93 1.86 -14.50
CA GLU A 337 17.21 0.95 -15.63
C GLU A 337 16.34 -0.34 -15.61
N THR A 338 15.23 -0.31 -14.92
CA THR A 338 14.17 -1.33 -14.89
C THR A 338 12.82 -0.63 -15.05
N GLN A 339 11.79 -1.40 -15.35
CA GLN A 339 10.43 -0.84 -15.38
C GLN A 339 9.85 -0.59 -13.97
N PHE A 340 10.53 -1.09 -12.92
CA PHE A 340 10.02 -1.10 -11.56
C PHE A 340 10.56 0.08 -10.77
N ARG A 341 9.68 0.91 -10.23
CA ARG A 341 10.05 2.09 -9.44
C ARG A 341 10.59 1.75 -8.04
N ASP A 342 10.37 0.52 -7.57
CA ASP A 342 10.87 -0.01 -6.29
C ASP A 342 12.17 -0.80 -6.42
N VAL A 343 12.82 -0.75 -7.61
CA VAL A 343 14.09 -1.43 -7.89
C VAL A 343 15.09 -0.40 -8.40
N MET A 344 15.88 0.16 -7.48
CA MET A 344 16.87 1.19 -7.79
C MET A 344 18.24 0.55 -8.07
N ARG A 345 19.04 1.21 -8.91
CA ARG A 345 20.40 0.76 -9.26
C ARG A 345 21.33 0.56 -8.04
N THR A 346 21.05 1.26 -6.95
CA THR A 346 21.77 1.14 -5.69
C THR A 346 21.36 -0.06 -4.83
N ASN A 347 20.28 -0.75 -5.19
CA ASN A 347 19.85 -1.94 -4.46
C ASN A 347 20.76 -3.13 -4.81
N TRP A 348 21.14 -3.94 -3.83
CA TRP A 348 21.98 -5.12 -4.03
C TRP A 348 21.35 -6.13 -5.00
N PHE A 349 20.03 -6.20 -5.06
CA PHE A 349 19.26 -7.10 -5.91
C PHE A 349 18.99 -6.54 -7.32
N TRP A 350 19.35 -5.27 -7.59
CA TRP A 350 19.07 -4.64 -8.88
C TRP A 350 19.60 -5.44 -10.09
N PRO A 351 20.86 -5.97 -10.09
CA PRO A 351 21.36 -6.72 -11.24
C PRO A 351 20.54 -7.98 -11.51
N ALA A 352 20.12 -8.64 -10.43
CA ALA A 352 19.37 -9.88 -10.52
C ALA A 352 17.93 -9.66 -11.00
N VAL A 353 17.25 -8.64 -10.49
CA VAL A 353 15.91 -8.29 -10.93
C VAL A 353 15.93 -7.87 -12.40
N LYS A 354 16.88 -7.00 -12.79
CA LYS A 354 17.06 -6.60 -14.19
C LYS A 354 17.24 -7.83 -15.09
N TYR A 355 18.20 -8.69 -14.77
CA TYR A 355 18.49 -9.90 -15.54
C TYR A 355 17.25 -10.80 -15.66
N CYS A 356 16.61 -11.15 -14.53
CA CYS A 356 15.49 -12.08 -14.53
C CYS A 356 14.26 -11.56 -15.28
N THR A 357 14.05 -10.24 -15.29
CA THR A 357 12.94 -9.63 -16.02
C THR A 357 13.22 -9.49 -17.50
N GLU A 358 14.45 -9.17 -17.91
CA GLU A 358 14.89 -9.19 -19.31
C GLU A 358 14.79 -10.59 -19.91
N GLN A 359 15.13 -11.63 -19.13
CA GLN A 359 14.96 -13.03 -19.51
C GLN A 359 13.50 -13.53 -19.42
N LYS A 360 12.55 -12.68 -19.05
CA LYS A 360 11.12 -13.00 -18.88
C LYS A 360 10.84 -14.14 -17.88
N MET A 361 11.77 -14.41 -16.97
CA MET A 361 11.60 -15.38 -15.90
C MET A 361 10.73 -14.81 -14.77
N PHE A 362 10.94 -13.53 -14.45
CA PHE A 362 10.24 -12.85 -13.36
C PHE A 362 9.41 -11.69 -13.90
N TYR A 363 8.19 -11.54 -13.35
CA TYR A 363 7.33 -10.38 -13.59
C TYR A 363 7.16 -9.59 -12.29
N GLY A 364 6.76 -8.33 -12.41
CA GLY A 364 6.36 -7.52 -11.27
C GLY A 364 5.09 -8.04 -10.59
N THR A 365 4.81 -7.56 -9.40
CA THR A 365 3.50 -7.71 -8.76
C THR A 365 2.47 -6.75 -9.38
N SER A 366 2.96 -5.70 -10.04
CA SER A 366 2.23 -4.86 -10.99
C SER A 366 3.17 -4.43 -12.11
N ASP A 367 2.66 -3.66 -13.06
CA ASP A 367 3.43 -3.21 -14.24
C ASP A 367 4.70 -2.43 -13.86
N ASP A 368 4.70 -1.71 -12.74
CA ASP A 368 5.79 -0.84 -12.29
C ASP A 368 6.31 -1.16 -10.87
N ILE A 369 5.85 -2.26 -10.25
CA ILE A 369 6.26 -2.70 -8.91
C ILE A 369 6.78 -4.13 -8.98
N PHE A 370 7.97 -4.37 -8.45
CA PHE A 370 8.55 -5.69 -8.31
C PHE A 370 8.27 -6.34 -6.95
N SER A 371 8.09 -5.55 -5.90
CA SER A 371 7.95 -5.97 -4.50
C SER A 371 9.12 -6.82 -4.00
N PRO A 372 10.36 -6.32 -4.02
CA PRO A 372 11.57 -7.13 -3.78
C PRO A 372 11.62 -7.77 -2.40
N GLN A 373 11.04 -7.14 -1.38
CA GLN A 373 11.04 -7.63 0.01
C GLN A 373 9.87 -8.56 0.34
N GLN A 374 8.88 -8.65 -0.56
CA GLN A 374 7.75 -9.55 -0.35
C GLN A 374 8.21 -11.02 -0.39
N SER A 375 7.72 -11.83 0.53
CA SER A 375 7.93 -13.28 0.48
C SER A 375 7.31 -13.85 -0.81
N ILE A 376 8.05 -14.71 -1.49
CA ILE A 376 7.55 -15.40 -2.67
C ILE A 376 6.76 -16.65 -2.25
N THR A 377 5.64 -16.90 -2.91
CA THR A 377 4.86 -18.12 -2.65
C THR A 377 5.36 -19.31 -3.48
N ARG A 378 4.96 -20.53 -3.10
CA ARG A 378 5.28 -21.76 -3.82
C ARG A 378 4.78 -21.72 -5.27
N GLY A 379 3.57 -21.17 -5.50
CA GLY A 379 3.00 -20.97 -6.84
C GLY A 379 3.78 -19.93 -7.66
N MET A 380 4.21 -18.83 -7.05
CA MET A 380 5.05 -17.83 -7.71
C MET A 380 6.41 -18.42 -8.11
N PHE A 381 7.08 -19.13 -7.19
CA PHE A 381 8.41 -19.69 -7.46
C PHE A 381 8.38 -20.72 -8.60
N ILE A 382 7.41 -21.64 -8.57
CA ILE A 382 7.33 -22.65 -9.64
C ILE A 382 7.02 -22.02 -11.00
N SER A 383 6.32 -20.87 -11.03
CA SER A 383 6.10 -20.13 -12.27
C SER A 383 7.39 -19.50 -12.79
N VAL A 384 8.25 -18.98 -11.91
CA VAL A 384 9.59 -18.47 -12.30
C VAL A 384 10.43 -19.60 -12.90
N LEU A 385 10.46 -20.74 -12.24
CA LEU A 385 11.22 -21.92 -12.72
C LEU A 385 10.65 -22.44 -14.04
N GLY A 386 9.33 -22.52 -14.18
CA GLY A 386 8.68 -22.99 -15.40
C GLY A 386 8.88 -22.05 -16.59
N ARG A 387 8.83 -20.72 -16.38
CA ARG A 387 9.17 -19.74 -17.42
C ARG A 387 10.62 -19.88 -17.89
N MET A 388 11.53 -20.05 -16.94
CA MET A 388 12.94 -20.34 -17.27
C MET A 388 13.08 -21.61 -18.11
N ALA A 389 12.28 -22.64 -17.82
CA ALA A 389 12.25 -23.91 -18.57
C ALA A 389 11.42 -23.86 -19.87
N GLY A 390 10.84 -22.71 -20.23
CA GLY A 390 10.06 -22.53 -21.45
C GLY A 390 8.65 -23.15 -21.43
N VAL A 391 8.08 -23.33 -20.24
CA VAL A 391 6.71 -23.86 -20.09
C VAL A 391 5.69 -22.85 -20.59
N GLU A 392 4.80 -23.26 -21.50
CA GLU A 392 3.72 -22.39 -21.99
C GLU A 392 2.65 -22.13 -20.92
N GLU A 393 2.26 -20.86 -20.76
CA GLU A 393 1.24 -20.42 -19.82
C GLU A 393 -0.17 -20.56 -20.42
N LYS A 394 -0.62 -21.81 -20.68
CA LYS A 394 -1.97 -22.08 -21.22
C LYS A 394 -2.95 -22.40 -20.09
N THR A 395 -3.96 -21.57 -19.94
CA THR A 395 -5.10 -21.79 -19.05
C THR A 395 -6.40 -21.94 -19.86
N PRO A 396 -7.40 -22.70 -19.39
CA PRO A 396 -7.38 -23.52 -18.17
C PRO A 396 -6.44 -24.72 -18.24
N CYS A 397 -5.81 -25.07 -17.10
CA CYS A 397 -4.91 -26.21 -16.99
C CYS A 397 -5.24 -27.01 -15.72
N GLU A 398 -5.74 -28.23 -15.91
CA GLU A 398 -6.09 -29.11 -14.81
C GLU A 398 -4.83 -29.72 -14.17
N THR A 399 -4.82 -29.80 -12.85
CA THR A 399 -3.76 -30.44 -12.06
C THR A 399 -4.37 -31.54 -11.17
N ARG A 400 -3.52 -32.37 -10.57
CA ARG A 400 -3.97 -33.36 -9.57
C ARG A 400 -4.30 -32.73 -8.20
N PHE A 401 -4.00 -31.44 -8.01
CA PHE A 401 -4.14 -30.75 -6.73
C PHE A 401 -5.46 -29.99 -6.67
N SER A 402 -6.26 -30.27 -5.66
CA SER A 402 -7.60 -29.70 -5.50
C SER A 402 -7.61 -28.22 -5.10
N ASP A 403 -6.49 -27.71 -4.59
CA ASP A 403 -6.28 -26.30 -4.21
C ASP A 403 -5.63 -25.45 -5.33
N VAL A 404 -5.48 -26.03 -6.52
CA VAL A 404 -4.95 -25.33 -7.70
C VAL A 404 -6.08 -25.11 -8.69
N SER A 405 -6.61 -23.90 -8.76
CA SER A 405 -7.63 -23.57 -9.76
C SER A 405 -7.04 -23.60 -11.18
N PRO A 406 -7.72 -24.24 -12.16
CA PRO A 406 -7.22 -24.37 -13.54
C PRO A 406 -6.95 -23.03 -14.25
N ASN A 407 -7.61 -21.97 -13.83
CA ASN A 407 -7.49 -20.64 -14.45
C ASN A 407 -6.35 -19.81 -13.86
N GLN A 408 -5.67 -20.29 -12.84
CA GLN A 408 -4.54 -19.59 -12.24
C GLN A 408 -3.29 -19.68 -13.12
N TYR A 409 -2.53 -18.57 -13.20
CA TYR A 409 -1.32 -18.48 -14.01
C TYR A 409 -0.26 -19.53 -13.65
N TYR A 410 -0.23 -19.98 -12.40
CA TYR A 410 0.71 -21.00 -11.92
C TYR A 410 0.26 -22.44 -12.23
N ALA A 411 -0.98 -22.68 -12.64
CA ALA A 411 -1.48 -24.03 -12.86
C ALA A 411 -0.69 -24.83 -13.92
N PRO A 412 -0.33 -24.28 -15.11
CA PRO A 412 0.49 -24.97 -16.09
C PRO A 412 1.88 -25.33 -15.56
N HIS A 413 2.48 -24.46 -14.77
CA HIS A 413 3.82 -24.67 -14.19
C HIS A 413 3.79 -25.75 -13.10
N ILE A 414 2.75 -25.75 -12.25
CA ILE A 414 2.54 -26.78 -11.23
C ILE A 414 2.32 -28.14 -11.88
N LYS A 415 1.48 -28.20 -12.94
CA LYS A 415 1.26 -29.43 -13.68
C LYS A 415 2.57 -29.97 -14.26
N TRP A 416 3.29 -29.16 -15.02
CA TRP A 416 4.59 -29.50 -15.61
C TRP A 416 5.58 -30.04 -14.57
N ALA A 417 5.77 -29.31 -13.48
CA ALA A 417 6.73 -29.68 -12.45
C ALA A 417 6.32 -30.94 -11.67
N SER A 418 5.01 -31.13 -11.46
CA SER A 418 4.46 -32.34 -10.83
C SER A 418 4.58 -33.57 -11.73
N ASP A 419 4.29 -33.45 -13.02
CA ASP A 419 4.38 -34.54 -13.98
C ASP A 419 5.83 -35.02 -14.16
N LYS A 420 6.79 -34.10 -14.02
CA LYS A 420 8.24 -34.38 -14.06
C LYS A 420 8.86 -34.76 -12.71
N ASN A 421 8.07 -34.85 -11.64
CA ASN A 421 8.54 -35.10 -10.27
C ASN A 421 9.55 -34.07 -9.73
N ILE A 422 9.58 -32.86 -10.29
CA ILE A 422 10.36 -31.74 -9.79
C ILE A 422 9.80 -31.27 -8.45
N VAL A 423 8.46 -31.28 -8.31
CA VAL A 423 7.77 -30.88 -7.09
C VAL A 423 6.80 -31.96 -6.61
N ALA A 424 6.66 -32.05 -5.29
CA ALA A 424 5.56 -32.76 -4.64
C ALA A 424 4.57 -31.75 -4.05
N GLY A 425 3.35 -32.21 -3.78
CA GLY A 425 2.39 -31.45 -2.98
C GLY A 425 2.81 -31.39 -1.51
N THR A 426 2.12 -30.57 -0.73
CA THR A 426 2.19 -30.59 0.73
C THR A 426 1.40 -31.78 1.30
N SER A 427 0.51 -32.36 0.46
CA SER A 427 -0.13 -33.66 0.64
C SER A 427 -0.36 -34.32 -0.73
N GLU A 428 -1.02 -35.47 -0.75
CA GLU A 428 -1.36 -36.15 -2.02
C GLU A 428 -2.24 -35.28 -2.94
N THR A 429 -3.12 -34.47 -2.37
CA THR A 429 -4.12 -33.66 -3.07
C THR A 429 -3.95 -32.15 -2.96
N LEU A 430 -2.97 -31.66 -2.19
CA LEU A 430 -2.73 -30.23 -1.97
C LEU A 430 -1.33 -29.84 -2.40
N TYR A 431 -1.22 -28.72 -3.12
CA TYR A 431 0.06 -28.10 -3.50
C TYR A 431 0.45 -26.93 -2.58
N SER A 432 -0.54 -26.25 -2.01
CA SER A 432 -0.42 -25.03 -1.21
C SER A 432 0.27 -23.87 -1.98
N PRO A 433 -0.30 -23.43 -3.12
CA PRO A 433 0.34 -22.48 -4.03
C PRO A 433 0.59 -21.11 -3.39
N ASP A 434 -0.27 -20.67 -2.48
CA ASP A 434 -0.22 -19.34 -1.86
C ASP A 434 0.63 -19.30 -0.58
N THR A 435 1.13 -20.45 -0.13
CA THR A 435 2.03 -20.52 1.04
C THR A 435 3.40 -19.95 0.67
N PRO A 436 3.98 -19.05 1.49
CA PRO A 436 5.36 -18.60 1.33
C PRO A 436 6.34 -19.79 1.29
N ILE A 437 7.31 -19.74 0.37
CA ILE A 437 8.28 -20.82 0.21
C ILE A 437 9.49 -20.57 1.12
N ARG A 438 9.92 -21.62 1.87
CA ARG A 438 11.16 -21.56 2.65
C ARG A 438 12.38 -21.71 1.73
N ARG A 439 13.52 -21.20 2.16
CA ARG A 439 14.78 -21.25 1.40
C ARG A 439 15.20 -22.69 1.09
N GLU A 440 15.06 -23.62 2.04
CA GLU A 440 15.38 -25.05 1.84
C GLU A 440 14.40 -25.75 0.88
N ASP A 441 13.09 -25.40 0.91
CA ASP A 441 12.09 -25.92 -0.05
C ASP A 441 12.42 -25.47 -1.49
N LEU A 442 12.79 -24.20 -1.64
CA LEU A 442 13.18 -23.62 -2.92
C LEU A 442 14.40 -24.35 -3.51
N LEU A 443 15.45 -24.53 -2.71
CA LEU A 443 16.66 -25.23 -3.15
C LEU A 443 16.35 -26.70 -3.52
N ARG A 444 15.46 -27.35 -2.77
CA ARG A 444 15.00 -28.71 -3.11
C ARG A 444 14.34 -28.78 -4.48
N MET A 445 13.45 -27.85 -4.79
CA MET A 445 12.77 -27.80 -6.10
C MET A 445 13.78 -27.54 -7.22
N LEU A 446 14.72 -26.64 -7.01
CA LEU A 446 15.74 -26.31 -8.02
C LEU A 446 16.70 -27.48 -8.26
N HIS A 447 17.15 -28.15 -7.20
CA HIS A 447 17.99 -29.36 -7.30
C HIS A 447 17.27 -30.50 -8.03
N ASN A 448 16.01 -30.75 -7.68
CA ASN A 448 15.18 -31.76 -8.38
C ASN A 448 15.06 -31.44 -9.88
N TYR A 449 14.89 -30.16 -10.23
CA TYR A 449 14.86 -29.74 -11.63
C TYR A 449 16.17 -30.10 -12.35
N CYS A 450 17.33 -29.83 -11.73
CA CYS A 450 18.63 -30.19 -12.31
C CYS A 450 18.76 -31.70 -12.50
N LEU A 451 18.36 -32.51 -11.52
CA LEU A 451 18.41 -33.96 -11.61
C LEU A 451 17.50 -34.49 -12.73
N THR A 452 16.30 -33.94 -12.85
CA THR A 452 15.30 -34.37 -13.83
C THR A 452 15.70 -34.01 -15.26
N GLU A 453 16.26 -32.84 -15.46
CA GLU A 453 16.68 -32.36 -16.78
C GLU A 453 18.16 -32.71 -17.11
N ASN A 454 18.84 -33.46 -16.23
CA ASN A 454 20.27 -33.85 -16.37
C ASN A 454 21.20 -32.65 -16.55
N ILE A 455 20.91 -31.55 -15.84
CA ILE A 455 21.73 -30.34 -15.92
C ILE A 455 22.97 -30.52 -15.04
N ALA A 456 24.14 -30.62 -15.70
CA ALA A 456 25.43 -30.67 -15.02
C ALA A 456 25.91 -29.26 -14.71
N MET A 457 26.32 -29.01 -13.47
CA MET A 457 26.89 -27.75 -13.02
C MET A 457 28.33 -27.95 -12.52
N GLU A 458 29.13 -26.89 -12.55
CA GLU A 458 30.47 -26.89 -12.00
C GLU A 458 30.44 -26.62 -10.49
N GLU A 459 31.18 -27.41 -9.73
CA GLU A 459 31.40 -27.15 -8.31
C GLU A 459 32.35 -25.96 -8.13
N LYS A 460 31.92 -24.98 -7.32
CA LYS A 460 32.66 -23.73 -7.08
C LYS A 460 33.16 -23.63 -5.63
N SER A 461 32.70 -24.52 -4.74
CA SER A 461 33.07 -24.55 -3.33
C SER A 461 33.08 -26.00 -2.82
N THR A 462 33.89 -26.26 -1.81
CA THR A 462 33.85 -27.50 -1.02
C THR A 462 33.09 -27.35 0.29
N GLU A 463 32.54 -26.17 0.55
CA GLU A 463 31.74 -25.92 1.76
C GLU A 463 30.44 -26.74 1.75
N THR A 464 29.96 -27.01 2.93
CA THR A 464 28.71 -27.73 3.21
C THR A 464 27.89 -26.97 4.23
N ILE A 465 26.68 -27.44 4.56
CA ILE A 465 25.84 -26.82 5.59
C ILE A 465 26.57 -26.70 6.94
N HIS A 466 27.55 -27.58 7.23
CA HIS A 466 28.29 -27.60 8.50
C HIS A 466 29.29 -26.44 8.65
N ASP A 467 29.58 -25.71 7.58
CA ASP A 467 30.43 -24.53 7.60
C ASP A 467 29.66 -23.25 8.00
N PHE A 468 28.34 -23.37 8.23
CA PHE A 468 27.46 -22.27 8.59
C PHE A 468 26.87 -22.42 10.00
N HIS A 469 26.67 -21.29 10.68
CA HIS A 469 26.26 -21.25 12.09
C HIS A 469 24.92 -21.94 12.41
N ASP A 470 24.05 -22.08 11.42
CA ASP A 470 22.71 -22.67 11.53
C ASP A 470 22.51 -23.89 10.62
N GLY A 471 23.59 -24.48 10.14
CA GLY A 471 23.54 -25.65 9.26
C GLY A 471 22.79 -26.83 9.87
N ASP A 472 22.91 -27.04 11.17
CA ASP A 472 22.18 -28.09 11.90
C ASP A 472 20.66 -27.86 11.95
N SER A 473 20.17 -26.68 11.59
CA SER A 473 18.75 -26.38 11.50
C SER A 473 18.10 -26.77 10.17
N VAL A 474 18.91 -27.20 9.19
CA VAL A 474 18.43 -27.72 7.91
C VAL A 474 17.66 -29.01 8.12
N ASP A 475 16.45 -29.10 7.56
CA ASP A 475 15.66 -30.32 7.64
C ASP A 475 16.37 -31.47 6.87
N SER A 476 16.34 -32.70 7.43
CA SER A 476 17.11 -33.85 6.90
C SER A 476 16.82 -34.13 5.41
N TRP A 477 15.61 -33.89 4.95
CA TRP A 477 15.23 -34.07 3.53
C TRP A 477 15.82 -33.01 2.59
N ALA A 478 16.31 -31.87 3.13
CA ALA A 478 16.84 -30.75 2.34
C ALA A 478 18.39 -30.71 2.29
N ILE A 479 19.07 -31.54 3.10
CA ILE A 479 20.53 -31.51 3.25
C ILE A 479 21.25 -31.60 1.90
N ASP A 480 20.89 -32.56 1.06
CA ASP A 480 21.53 -32.76 -0.24
C ASP A 480 21.35 -31.54 -1.15
N ALA A 481 20.13 -30.97 -1.18
CA ALA A 481 19.85 -29.80 -2.00
C ALA A 481 20.54 -28.53 -1.50
N MET A 482 20.65 -28.36 -0.18
CA MET A 482 21.35 -27.24 0.43
C MET A 482 22.86 -27.33 0.17
N ASN A 483 23.47 -28.50 0.39
CA ASN A 483 24.87 -28.74 0.04
C ASN A 483 25.15 -28.51 -1.44
N TRP A 484 24.29 -29.05 -2.31
CA TRP A 484 24.38 -28.81 -3.76
C TRP A 484 24.34 -27.30 -4.07
N GLY A 485 23.39 -26.56 -3.47
CA GLY A 485 23.28 -25.12 -3.68
C GLY A 485 24.52 -24.34 -3.25
N ILE A 486 25.14 -24.71 -2.13
CA ILE A 486 26.38 -24.11 -1.61
C ILE A 486 27.56 -24.43 -2.53
N GLN A 487 27.73 -25.71 -2.86
CA GLN A 487 28.86 -26.18 -3.69
C GLN A 487 28.86 -25.58 -5.10
N HIS A 488 27.69 -25.31 -5.67
CA HIS A 488 27.57 -24.67 -6.99
C HIS A 488 27.47 -23.14 -6.93
N GLY A 489 27.59 -22.55 -5.72
CA GLY A 489 27.57 -21.09 -5.51
C GLY A 489 26.23 -20.43 -5.74
N ILE A 490 25.14 -21.21 -5.76
CA ILE A 490 23.75 -20.75 -5.90
C ILE A 490 23.25 -20.18 -4.58
N LEU A 491 23.57 -20.88 -3.48
CA LEU A 491 23.23 -20.47 -2.12
C LEU A 491 24.49 -19.95 -1.40
N ARG A 492 24.33 -18.84 -0.71
CA ARG A 492 25.36 -18.28 0.19
C ARG A 492 24.72 -17.93 1.53
N GLY A 493 25.53 -17.96 2.59
CA GLY A 493 25.14 -17.44 3.88
C GLY A 493 24.96 -15.91 3.85
N ASP A 494 24.26 -15.41 4.86
CA ASP A 494 24.19 -13.98 5.11
C ASP A 494 25.48 -13.43 5.73
N ASP A 495 25.55 -12.11 5.98
CA ASP A 495 26.73 -11.45 6.57
C ASP A 495 27.06 -11.94 8.00
N THR A 496 26.18 -12.73 8.63
CA THR A 496 26.38 -13.35 9.92
C THR A 496 26.78 -14.84 9.82
N GLY A 497 27.01 -15.35 8.60
CA GLY A 497 27.39 -16.75 8.36
C GLY A 497 26.22 -17.73 8.57
N ARG A 498 24.98 -17.33 8.29
CA ARG A 498 23.79 -18.17 8.43
C ARG A 498 23.13 -18.45 7.09
N LEU A 499 22.63 -19.65 6.90
CA LEU A 499 21.84 -20.06 5.72
C LEU A 499 20.38 -19.68 5.81
N ASN A 500 19.84 -19.56 7.04
CA ASN A 500 18.43 -19.30 7.32
C ASN A 500 17.47 -20.27 6.58
N PRO A 501 17.64 -21.61 6.68
CA PRO A 501 16.99 -22.58 5.80
C PRO A 501 15.48 -22.55 5.90
N ARG A 502 14.92 -22.30 7.10
CA ARG A 502 13.48 -22.27 7.37
C ARG A 502 12.82 -20.91 7.18
N SER A 503 13.61 -19.87 6.90
CA SER A 503 13.07 -18.54 6.60
C SER A 503 12.39 -18.51 5.23
N ASN A 504 11.33 -17.72 5.10
CA ASN A 504 10.69 -17.48 3.82
C ASN A 504 11.63 -16.69 2.91
N ALA A 505 11.74 -17.12 1.66
CA ALA A 505 12.55 -16.41 0.67
C ALA A 505 11.81 -15.17 0.17
N SER A 506 12.50 -14.04 0.07
CA SER A 506 11.98 -12.84 -0.59
C SER A 506 12.11 -12.93 -2.11
N ARG A 507 11.31 -12.14 -2.83
CA ARG A 507 11.37 -12.07 -4.29
C ARG A 507 12.75 -11.60 -4.80
N ALA A 508 13.43 -10.70 -4.06
CA ALA A 508 14.78 -10.25 -4.37
C ALA A 508 15.81 -11.37 -4.23
N GLU A 509 15.75 -12.15 -3.15
CA GLU A 509 16.64 -13.30 -2.95
C GLU A 509 16.43 -14.37 -4.02
N VAL A 510 15.18 -14.65 -4.39
CA VAL A 510 14.89 -15.59 -5.46
C VAL A 510 15.40 -15.09 -6.81
N ALA A 511 15.25 -13.80 -7.12
CA ALA A 511 15.83 -13.24 -8.34
C ALA A 511 17.36 -13.44 -8.38
N GLN A 512 18.05 -13.24 -7.24
CA GLN A 512 19.50 -13.48 -7.14
C GLN A 512 19.86 -14.94 -7.36
N ILE A 513 19.14 -15.87 -6.74
CA ILE A 513 19.34 -17.32 -6.89
C ILE A 513 19.12 -17.72 -8.36
N MET A 514 18.02 -17.27 -8.98
CA MET A 514 17.68 -17.62 -10.36
C MET A 514 18.65 -17.04 -11.39
N MET A 515 19.15 -15.82 -11.18
CA MET A 515 20.20 -15.24 -12.02
C MET A 515 21.47 -16.07 -11.97
N VAL A 516 21.98 -16.38 -10.77
CA VAL A 516 23.19 -17.17 -10.59
C VAL A 516 23.03 -18.56 -11.20
N PHE A 517 21.88 -19.19 -10.98
CA PHE A 517 21.55 -20.49 -11.52
C PHE A 517 21.57 -20.47 -13.07
N LYS A 518 20.80 -19.57 -13.69
CA LYS A 518 20.70 -19.47 -15.14
C LYS A 518 22.04 -19.18 -15.81
N GLN A 519 22.80 -18.23 -15.27
CA GLN A 519 24.15 -17.92 -15.77
C GLN A 519 25.13 -19.11 -15.66
N SER A 520 24.99 -19.92 -14.61
CA SER A 520 25.85 -21.11 -14.43
C SER A 520 25.47 -22.26 -15.38
N THR A 521 24.24 -22.30 -15.86
CA THR A 521 23.79 -23.30 -16.86
C THR A 521 24.13 -22.85 -18.29
N ASP A 522 23.99 -21.56 -18.63
CA ASP A 522 24.24 -21.04 -19.99
C ASP A 522 25.71 -21.03 -20.37
N SER A 523 26.63 -20.91 -19.40
CA SER A 523 28.07 -20.88 -19.67
C SER A 523 28.61 -22.19 -20.24
N LYS A 524 27.86 -23.28 -20.24
CA LYS A 524 28.27 -24.57 -20.87
C LYS A 524 27.72 -24.78 -22.26
N GLU A 525 26.57 -24.20 -22.63
CA GLU A 525 26.03 -24.30 -24.00
C GLU A 525 26.89 -23.56 -25.03
N THR A 526 27.81 -22.68 -24.60
CA THR A 526 28.72 -21.92 -25.46
C THR A 526 30.07 -22.60 -25.66
N GLN A 527 30.33 -23.77 -25.05
CA GLN A 527 31.62 -24.49 -25.15
C GLN A 527 31.53 -25.85 -25.90
N GLU A 528 30.31 -26.24 -26.32
CA GLU A 528 30.10 -27.35 -27.29
C GLU A 528 29.76 -26.79 -28.70
#